data_30bc59602391d06e2e9e25fa0737956d
#
_entry.id   30bc59602391d06e2e9e25fa0737956d
#
_cell.length_a   1.000
_cell.length_b   1.000
_cell.length_c   1.000
_cell.angle_alpha   90.00
_cell.angle_beta   90.00
_cell.angle_gamma   90.00
#
_symmetry.space_group_name_H-M   'P 1'
#
loop_
_entity.id
_entity.type
_entity.pdbx_description
1 polymer ?
#
loop_
_entity_poly.entity_id
_entity_poly.type
_entity_poly.pdbx_seq_one_letter_code
_entity_poly.pdbx_strand_id
1 'polypeptide(L)'
;MSQNEIILRNPKQGALVKATQQSQTFLTLLQQSDERRLVEILKSIDFKEATRLISRLEHIEWTAEFIEKYAEYWDCSSFSQNKALPWSIALIERFEDRWVWSCLSGNEALPWSIDLLEKFKHKWYWWNLGNNEKVQQIFTALSVQGIEEVMDYHIEKLS
;
A
#
# COMPACT_ATOMS: atom_id res chain seq x y z
N MET A 1 30.65 -43.66 33.14
CA MET A 1 29.26 -43.85 33.56
C MET A 1 28.40 -42.90 32.74
N SER A 2 27.76 -43.46 31.75
CA SER A 2 26.89 -42.67 30.83
C SER A 2 25.50 -42.59 31.45
N GLN A 3 25.02 -41.38 31.75
CA GLN A 3 23.63 -41.18 32.13
C GLN A 3 22.80 -41.02 30.84
N ASN A 4 22.07 -42.09 30.49
CA ASN A 4 21.01 -41.99 29.51
C ASN A 4 19.82 -41.21 30.09
N GLU A 5 19.68 -39.97 29.70
CA GLU A 5 18.45 -39.22 29.92
C GLU A 5 17.35 -39.78 28.99
N ILE A 6 16.45 -40.57 29.58
CA ILE A 6 15.25 -41.02 28.91
C ILE A 6 14.30 -39.82 28.89
N ILE A 7 14.26 -39.10 27.75
CA ILE A 7 13.26 -38.07 27.51
C ILE A 7 11.90 -38.78 27.35
N LEU A 8 11.10 -38.79 28.42
CA LEU A 8 9.71 -39.21 28.40
C LEU A 8 8.91 -38.30 27.50
N ARG A 9 8.81 -38.62 26.21
CA ARG A 9 7.88 -37.95 25.30
C ARG A 9 6.45 -38.20 25.78
N ASN A 10 5.80 -37.16 26.29
CA ASN A 10 4.41 -37.20 26.71
C ASN A 10 3.51 -37.56 25.50
N PRO A 11 2.86 -38.72 25.45
CA PRO A 11 2.07 -39.16 24.28
C PRO A 11 0.90 -38.25 23.97
N LYS A 12 0.39 -37.51 24.94
CA LYS A 12 -0.65 -36.51 24.75
C LYS A 12 -0.15 -35.28 23.97
N GLN A 13 1.12 -34.89 24.21
CA GLN A 13 1.74 -33.78 23.51
C GLN A 13 2.01 -34.10 22.03
N GLY A 14 2.43 -35.33 21.72
CA GLY A 14 2.61 -35.81 20.35
C GLY A 14 1.29 -35.91 19.56
N ALA A 15 0.20 -36.31 20.19
CA ALA A 15 -1.12 -36.34 19.58
C ALA A 15 -1.65 -34.92 19.29
N LEU A 16 -1.44 -33.97 20.22
CA LEU A 16 -1.84 -32.57 20.04
C LEU A 16 -1.09 -31.91 18.87
N VAL A 17 0.22 -32.12 18.77
CA VAL A 17 1.04 -31.59 17.67
C VAL A 17 0.60 -32.16 16.33
N LYS A 18 0.28 -33.45 16.22
CA LYS A 18 -0.24 -34.06 15.00
C LYS A 18 -1.61 -33.50 14.61
N ALA A 19 -2.53 -33.32 15.56
CA ALA A 19 -3.83 -32.74 15.32
C ALA A 19 -3.70 -31.28 14.81
N THR A 20 -2.78 -30.51 15.38
CA THR A 20 -2.53 -29.12 14.95
C THR A 20 -1.95 -29.09 13.52
N GLN A 21 -1.00 -29.98 13.19
CA GLN A 21 -0.45 -30.07 11.83
C GLN A 21 -1.49 -30.50 10.80
N GLN A 22 -2.36 -31.46 11.13
CA GLN A 22 -3.45 -31.88 10.25
C GLN A 22 -4.45 -30.76 10.01
N SER A 23 -4.78 -29.99 11.04
CA SER A 23 -5.66 -28.82 10.92
C SER A 23 -5.04 -27.73 10.05
N GLN A 24 -3.76 -27.45 10.21
CA GLN A 24 -3.03 -26.49 9.37
C GLN A 24 -2.98 -26.95 7.91
N THR A 25 -2.70 -28.23 7.65
CA THR A 25 -2.71 -28.80 6.30
C THR A 25 -4.08 -28.68 5.66
N PHE A 26 -5.15 -28.97 6.40
CA PHE A 26 -6.51 -28.85 5.91
C PHE A 26 -6.88 -27.40 5.57
N LEU A 27 -6.54 -26.44 6.43
CA LEU A 27 -6.75 -25.00 6.17
C LEU A 27 -5.98 -24.54 4.93
N THR A 28 -4.73 -24.98 4.75
CA THR A 28 -3.93 -24.69 3.56
C THR A 28 -4.58 -25.22 2.29
N LEU A 29 -5.09 -26.45 2.31
CA LEU A 29 -5.81 -27.05 1.18
C LEU A 29 -7.11 -26.31 0.85
N LEU A 30 -7.88 -25.89 1.85
CA LEU A 30 -9.07 -25.07 1.65
C LEU A 30 -8.71 -23.72 1.03
N GLN A 31 -7.69 -23.05 1.55
CA GLN A 31 -7.22 -21.77 1.03
C GLN A 31 -6.76 -21.88 -0.42
N GLN A 32 -6.01 -22.92 -0.79
CA GLN A 32 -5.60 -23.20 -2.17
C GLN A 32 -6.80 -23.48 -3.09
N SER A 33 -7.84 -24.17 -2.57
CA SER A 33 -9.08 -24.40 -3.32
C SER A 33 -9.81 -23.10 -3.60
N ASP A 34 -9.92 -22.21 -2.62
CA ASP A 34 -10.58 -20.92 -2.76
C ASP A 34 -9.80 -19.98 -3.67
N GLU A 35 -8.47 -19.96 -3.57
CA GLU A 35 -7.62 -19.22 -4.48
C GLU A 35 -7.86 -19.61 -5.94
N ARG A 36 -7.90 -20.92 -6.24
CA ARG A 36 -8.19 -21.38 -7.60
C ARG A 36 -9.55 -20.93 -8.11
N ARG A 37 -10.58 -20.99 -7.26
CA ARG A 37 -11.92 -20.51 -7.59
C ARG A 37 -11.94 -19.01 -7.87
N LEU A 38 -11.24 -18.22 -7.07
CA LEU A 38 -11.10 -16.77 -7.29
C LEU A 38 -10.35 -16.47 -8.59
N VAL A 39 -9.28 -17.20 -8.90
CA VAL A 39 -8.57 -17.07 -10.18
C VAL A 39 -9.50 -17.35 -11.36
N GLU A 40 -10.32 -18.40 -11.32
CA GLU A 40 -11.26 -18.70 -12.41
C GLU A 40 -12.37 -17.63 -12.51
N ILE A 41 -12.84 -17.09 -11.40
CA ILE A 41 -13.77 -15.94 -11.41
C ILE A 41 -13.13 -14.74 -12.10
N LEU A 42 -11.90 -14.35 -11.71
CA LEU A 42 -11.20 -13.20 -12.29
C LEU A 42 -10.88 -13.40 -13.79
N LYS A 43 -10.65 -14.63 -14.23
CA LYS A 43 -10.50 -14.96 -15.66
C LYS A 43 -11.81 -14.89 -16.45
N SER A 44 -12.94 -15.05 -15.79
CA SER A 44 -14.27 -15.07 -16.43
C SER A 44 -14.89 -13.68 -16.61
N ILE A 45 -14.37 -12.66 -15.95
CA ILE A 45 -14.84 -11.28 -16.06
C ILE A 45 -13.99 -10.47 -17.05
N ASP A 46 -14.44 -9.28 -17.39
CA ASP A 46 -13.69 -8.35 -18.23
C ASP A 46 -12.33 -8.02 -17.63
N PHE A 47 -11.29 -7.94 -18.47
CA PHE A 47 -9.92 -7.69 -18.04
C PHE A 47 -9.75 -6.39 -17.27
N LYS A 48 -10.46 -5.33 -17.66
CA LYS A 48 -10.42 -4.04 -16.97
C LYS A 48 -11.03 -4.12 -15.57
N GLU A 49 -12.11 -4.87 -15.41
CA GLU A 49 -12.70 -5.10 -14.08
C GLU A 49 -11.80 -5.96 -13.21
N ALA A 50 -11.18 -6.99 -13.77
CA ALA A 50 -10.20 -7.82 -13.05
C ALA A 50 -9.01 -6.99 -12.56
N THR A 51 -8.40 -6.19 -13.44
CA THR A 51 -7.26 -5.34 -13.07
C THR A 51 -7.63 -4.27 -12.05
N ARG A 52 -8.83 -3.69 -12.14
CA ARG A 52 -9.34 -2.74 -11.14
C ARG A 52 -9.47 -3.37 -9.75
N LEU A 53 -10.03 -4.59 -9.66
CA LEU A 53 -10.13 -5.33 -8.42
C LEU A 53 -8.75 -5.67 -7.85
N ILE A 54 -7.86 -6.21 -8.69
CA ILE A 54 -6.51 -6.59 -8.27
C ILE A 54 -5.72 -5.37 -7.78
N SER A 55 -5.80 -4.24 -8.49
CA SER A 55 -5.09 -3.00 -8.14
C SER A 55 -5.48 -2.43 -6.76
N ARG A 56 -6.61 -2.86 -6.17
CA ARG A 56 -7.08 -2.46 -4.85
C ARG A 56 -6.66 -3.39 -3.71
N LEU A 57 -6.08 -4.55 -4.02
CA LEU A 57 -5.73 -5.52 -3.00
C LEU A 57 -4.56 -5.00 -2.15
N GLU A 58 -4.77 -4.88 -0.84
CA GLU A 58 -3.77 -4.36 0.10
C GLU A 58 -3.05 -5.46 0.88
N HIS A 59 -3.50 -6.72 0.79
CA HIS A 59 -2.88 -7.86 1.47
C HIS A 59 -1.79 -8.57 0.64
N ILE A 60 -1.56 -8.08 -0.57
CA ILE A 60 -0.55 -8.62 -1.49
C ILE A 60 0.79 -7.94 -1.22
N GLU A 61 1.86 -8.72 -1.24
CA GLU A 61 3.23 -8.19 -1.23
C GLU A 61 3.55 -7.62 -2.62
N TRP A 62 3.32 -6.32 -2.78
CA TRP A 62 3.62 -5.58 -3.99
C TRP A 62 5.12 -5.33 -4.11
N THR A 63 5.84 -6.15 -4.90
CA THR A 63 7.25 -5.87 -5.20
C THR A 63 7.38 -4.95 -6.41
N ALA A 64 8.51 -4.22 -6.48
CA ALA A 64 8.79 -3.34 -7.62
C ALA A 64 8.79 -4.11 -8.94
N GLU A 65 9.35 -5.33 -8.96
CA GLU A 65 9.39 -6.20 -10.12
C GLU A 65 8.00 -6.62 -10.58
N PHE A 66 7.11 -6.94 -9.62
CA PHE A 66 5.74 -7.34 -9.95
C PHE A 66 4.94 -6.15 -10.49
N ILE A 67 5.09 -4.96 -9.89
CA ILE A 67 4.47 -3.72 -10.35
C ILE A 67 4.91 -3.44 -11.79
N GLU A 68 6.21 -3.50 -12.06
CA GLU A 68 6.78 -3.20 -13.36
C GLU A 68 6.38 -4.19 -14.44
N LYS A 69 6.39 -5.48 -14.11
CA LYS A 69 6.03 -6.55 -15.06
C LYS A 69 4.67 -6.32 -15.72
N TYR A 70 3.72 -5.73 -15.00
CA TYR A 70 2.36 -5.48 -15.47
C TYR A 70 2.00 -3.99 -15.50
N ALA A 71 3.00 -3.10 -15.58
CA ALA A 71 2.82 -1.66 -15.47
C ALA A 71 1.76 -1.10 -16.42
N GLU A 72 1.68 -1.61 -17.65
CA GLU A 72 0.75 -1.14 -18.67
C GLU A 72 -0.73 -1.50 -18.40
N TYR A 73 -0.98 -2.41 -17.46
CA TYR A 73 -2.29 -3.00 -17.25
C TYR A 73 -2.95 -2.59 -15.94
N TRP A 74 -2.21 -2.02 -14.97
CA TRP A 74 -2.79 -1.60 -13.69
C TRP A 74 -3.84 -0.50 -13.87
N ASP A 75 -4.93 -0.58 -13.12
CA ASP A 75 -5.88 0.53 -13.01
C ASP A 75 -5.26 1.68 -12.22
N CYS A 76 -4.87 2.74 -12.93
CA CYS A 76 -4.09 3.84 -12.37
C CYS A 76 -4.81 4.53 -11.19
N SER A 77 -6.14 4.65 -11.26
CA SER A 77 -6.91 5.28 -10.18
C SER A 77 -6.88 4.44 -8.90
N SER A 78 -7.18 3.14 -9.02
CA SER A 78 -7.13 2.21 -7.89
C SER A 78 -5.72 2.07 -7.33
N PHE A 79 -4.72 2.03 -8.21
CA PHE A 79 -3.32 1.90 -7.83
C PHE A 79 -2.81 3.13 -7.07
N SER A 80 -3.20 4.34 -7.52
CA SER A 80 -2.86 5.60 -6.82
C SER A 80 -3.46 5.70 -5.41
N GLN A 81 -4.54 4.97 -5.13
CA GLN A 81 -5.19 4.91 -3.82
C GLN A 81 -4.72 3.74 -2.95
N ASN A 82 -4.02 2.76 -3.53
CA ASN A 82 -3.59 1.58 -2.81
C ASN A 82 -2.53 1.94 -1.76
N LYS A 83 -2.82 1.63 -0.48
CA LYS A 83 -1.93 1.97 0.64
C LYS A 83 -0.80 0.97 0.84
N ALA A 84 -0.90 -0.22 0.24
CA ALA A 84 0.06 -1.31 0.42
C ALA A 84 1.21 -1.31 -0.60
N LEU A 85 1.23 -0.39 -1.56
CA LEU A 85 2.35 -0.29 -2.49
C LEU A 85 3.64 0.12 -1.74
N PRO A 86 4.82 -0.29 -2.23
CA PRO A 86 6.11 0.08 -1.64
C PRO A 86 6.45 1.54 -1.95
N TRP A 87 5.64 2.46 -1.43
CA TRP A 87 5.73 3.88 -1.71
C TRP A 87 7.11 4.44 -1.42
N SER A 88 7.71 5.04 -2.43
CA SER A 88 8.97 5.77 -2.38
C SER A 88 8.97 6.88 -3.41
N ILE A 89 9.82 7.88 -3.25
CA ILE A 89 9.98 8.94 -4.25
C ILE A 89 10.36 8.33 -5.60
N ALA A 90 11.23 7.33 -5.62
CA ALA A 90 11.65 6.66 -6.84
C ALA A 90 10.49 5.94 -7.56
N LEU A 91 9.58 5.29 -6.81
CA LEU A 91 8.39 4.67 -7.40
C LEU A 91 7.44 5.73 -7.99
N ILE A 92 7.26 6.85 -7.28
CA ILE A 92 6.41 7.94 -7.75
C ILE A 92 6.98 8.55 -9.04
N GLU A 93 8.28 8.81 -9.10
CA GLU A 93 8.96 9.32 -10.30
C GLU A 93 8.85 8.37 -11.48
N ARG A 94 9.10 7.08 -11.24
CA ARG A 94 9.14 6.06 -12.29
C ARG A 94 7.84 5.96 -13.07
N PHE A 95 6.70 6.19 -12.41
CA PHE A 95 5.38 6.11 -13.01
C PHE A 95 4.64 7.46 -13.00
N GLU A 96 5.39 8.57 -13.01
CA GLU A 96 4.90 9.93 -12.82
C GLU A 96 3.72 10.29 -13.72
N ASP A 97 3.75 9.87 -14.97
CA ASP A 97 2.71 10.17 -15.98
C ASP A 97 1.50 9.23 -15.90
N ARG A 98 1.56 8.22 -15.03
CA ARG A 98 0.50 7.23 -14.88
C ARG A 98 -0.33 7.41 -13.62
N TRP A 99 0.20 8.14 -12.64
CA TRP A 99 -0.53 8.38 -11.40
C TRP A 99 -1.74 9.30 -11.61
N VAL A 100 -2.84 8.97 -10.96
CA VAL A 100 -3.96 9.87 -10.79
C VAL A 100 -3.64 10.79 -9.61
N TRP A 101 -3.07 11.96 -9.89
CA TRP A 101 -2.51 12.86 -8.87
C TRP A 101 -3.52 13.34 -7.84
N SER A 102 -4.81 13.46 -8.19
CA SER A 102 -5.86 13.72 -7.20
C SER A 102 -5.98 12.61 -6.18
N CYS A 103 -5.94 11.35 -6.63
CA CYS A 103 -5.96 10.18 -5.74
C CYS A 103 -4.69 10.09 -4.91
N LEU A 104 -3.53 10.31 -5.54
CA LEU A 104 -2.22 10.27 -4.91
C LEU A 104 -2.10 11.32 -3.79
N SER A 105 -2.61 12.53 -4.02
CA SER A 105 -2.63 13.63 -3.04
C SER A 105 -3.41 13.29 -1.76
N GLY A 106 -4.42 12.44 -1.86
CA GLY A 106 -5.19 11.95 -0.70
C GLY A 106 -4.62 10.68 -0.06
N ASN A 107 -3.62 10.05 -0.65
CA ASN A 107 -3.07 8.79 -0.14
C ASN A 107 -2.07 9.05 1.00
N GLU A 108 -2.47 8.74 2.22
CA GLU A 108 -1.65 8.94 3.43
C GLU A 108 -0.46 7.97 3.56
N ALA A 109 -0.41 6.93 2.73
CA ALA A 109 0.68 5.94 2.78
C ALA A 109 1.96 6.40 2.06
N LEU A 110 1.92 7.53 1.32
CA LEU A 110 3.10 8.08 0.69
C LEU A 110 4.14 8.54 1.73
N PRO A 111 5.44 8.57 1.38
CA PRO A 111 6.50 9.06 2.25
C PRO A 111 6.49 10.60 2.32
N TRP A 112 5.39 11.14 2.87
CA TRP A 112 5.16 12.58 2.93
C TRP A 112 6.30 13.31 3.64
N SER A 113 6.84 14.31 2.96
CA SER A 113 7.92 15.17 3.43
C SER A 113 7.89 16.50 2.68
N ILE A 114 8.60 17.50 3.17
CA ILE A 114 8.78 18.79 2.45
C ILE A 114 9.39 18.55 1.07
N ASP A 115 10.40 17.68 0.98
CA ASP A 115 11.06 17.36 -0.29
C ASP A 115 10.10 16.74 -1.31
N LEU A 116 9.22 15.83 -0.86
CA LEU A 116 8.21 15.23 -1.72
C LEU A 116 7.19 16.27 -2.21
N LEU A 117 6.73 17.14 -1.31
CA LEU A 117 5.80 18.23 -1.66
C LEU A 117 6.42 19.18 -2.67
N GLU A 118 7.66 19.59 -2.44
CA GLU A 118 8.39 20.51 -3.32
C GLU A 118 8.66 19.91 -4.69
N LYS A 119 9.12 18.67 -4.72
CA LYS A 119 9.49 17.96 -5.95
C LYS A 119 8.35 17.92 -6.96
N PHE A 120 7.13 17.65 -6.50
CA PHE A 120 5.94 17.51 -7.35
C PHE A 120 4.90 18.63 -7.14
N LYS A 121 5.34 19.81 -6.68
CA LYS A 121 4.45 20.93 -6.30
C LYS A 121 3.43 21.34 -7.38
N HIS A 122 3.76 21.13 -8.65
CA HIS A 122 2.89 21.48 -9.78
C HIS A 122 1.89 20.37 -10.14
N LYS A 123 2.00 19.19 -9.54
CA LYS A 123 1.14 18.04 -9.82
C LYS A 123 0.15 17.76 -8.70
N TRP A 124 0.42 18.21 -7.48
CA TRP A 124 -0.47 17.97 -6.34
C TRP A 124 -1.81 18.69 -6.49
N TYR A 125 -2.85 17.98 -6.08
CA TYR A 125 -4.17 18.55 -5.87
C TYR A 125 -4.25 19.11 -4.44
N TRP A 126 -4.02 20.41 -4.30
CA TRP A 126 -3.90 21.10 -3.01
C TRP A 126 -5.15 20.99 -2.14
N TRP A 127 -6.32 20.88 -2.75
CA TRP A 127 -7.56 20.57 -2.01
C TRP A 127 -7.46 19.22 -1.29
N ASN A 128 -7.00 18.18 -1.96
CA ASN A 128 -6.86 16.84 -1.41
C ASN A 128 -5.73 16.77 -0.36
N LEU A 129 -4.64 17.52 -0.57
CA LEU A 129 -3.58 17.68 0.42
C LEU A 129 -4.08 18.33 1.70
N GLY A 130 -4.99 19.30 1.61
CA GLY A 130 -5.61 19.96 2.76
C GLY A 130 -6.42 18.99 3.65
N ASN A 131 -6.86 17.86 3.11
CA ASN A 131 -7.58 16.81 3.84
C ASN A 131 -6.69 15.61 4.21
N ASN A 132 -5.42 15.63 3.85
CA ASN A 132 -4.47 14.57 4.15
C ASN A 132 -3.78 14.85 5.50
N GLU A 133 -4.07 14.03 6.51
CA GLU A 133 -3.55 14.25 7.88
C GLU A 133 -2.02 14.21 7.94
N LYS A 134 -1.36 13.38 7.13
CA LYS A 134 0.11 13.30 7.08
C LYS A 134 0.72 14.59 6.53
N VAL A 135 0.08 15.18 5.54
CA VAL A 135 0.49 16.46 4.97
C VAL A 135 0.24 17.59 5.96
N GLN A 136 -0.93 17.60 6.62
CA GLN A 136 -1.23 18.61 7.65
C GLN A 136 -0.19 18.61 8.78
N GLN A 137 0.31 17.45 9.19
CA GLN A 137 1.38 17.34 10.17
C GLN A 137 2.67 18.06 9.73
N ILE A 138 3.00 18.07 8.43
CA ILE A 138 4.17 18.80 7.91
C ILE A 138 3.97 20.31 8.08
N PHE A 139 2.77 20.80 7.78
CA PHE A 139 2.45 22.23 7.87
C PHE A 139 2.35 22.76 9.29
N THR A 140 2.36 21.90 10.32
CA THR A 140 2.47 22.36 11.72
C THR A 140 3.82 23.05 12.01
N ALA A 141 4.81 22.94 11.14
CA ALA A 141 6.08 23.66 11.24
C ALA A 141 5.95 25.15 10.93
N LEU A 142 4.84 25.62 10.32
CA LEU A 142 4.63 27.02 10.04
C LEU A 142 4.39 27.83 11.31
N SER A 143 5.14 28.93 11.46
CA SER A 143 4.90 29.95 12.48
C SER A 143 3.82 30.94 12.02
N VAL A 144 3.26 31.73 12.94
CA VAL A 144 2.36 32.83 12.61
C VAL A 144 3.01 33.77 11.63
N GLN A 145 4.29 34.14 11.83
CA GLN A 145 5.04 35.02 10.95
C GLN A 145 5.15 34.44 9.53
N GLY A 146 5.41 33.11 9.38
CA GLY A 146 5.44 32.46 8.08
C GLY A 146 4.08 32.47 7.39
N ILE A 147 2.99 32.37 8.16
CA ILE A 147 1.62 32.47 7.62
C ILE A 147 1.35 33.91 7.15
N GLU A 148 1.74 34.91 7.92
CA GLU A 148 1.61 36.34 7.54
C GLU A 148 2.35 36.62 6.22
N GLU A 149 3.60 36.14 6.07
CA GLU A 149 4.37 36.29 4.83
C GLU A 149 3.63 35.72 3.61
N VAL A 150 3.05 34.53 3.77
CA VAL A 150 2.27 33.90 2.68
C VAL A 150 1.02 34.71 2.35
N MET A 151 0.31 35.21 3.37
CA MET A 151 -0.91 36.02 3.18
C MET A 151 -0.60 37.33 2.49
N ASP A 152 0.42 38.06 2.93
CA ASP A 152 0.85 39.33 2.35
C ASP A 152 1.25 39.16 0.89
N TYR A 153 2.04 38.13 0.57
CA TYR A 153 2.44 37.80 -0.80
C TYR A 153 1.24 37.59 -1.74
N HIS A 154 0.19 36.93 -1.27
CA HIS A 154 -0.99 36.69 -2.10
C HIS A 154 -1.89 37.91 -2.20
N ILE A 155 -2.03 38.71 -1.13
CA ILE A 155 -2.84 39.93 -1.11
C ILE A 155 -2.23 40.96 -2.06
N GLU A 156 -0.93 41.16 -2.07
CA GLU A 156 -0.25 42.06 -3.00
C GLU A 156 -0.50 41.72 -4.47
N LYS A 157 -0.68 40.44 -4.79
CA LYS A 157 -1.00 39.99 -6.16
C LYS A 157 -2.45 40.19 -6.58
N LEU A 158 -3.34 40.47 -5.64
CA LEU A 158 -4.75 40.77 -5.90
C LEU A 158 -4.99 42.26 -6.14
N SER A 159 -3.99 43.11 -5.81
CA SER A 159 -4.00 44.54 -6.00
C SER A 159 -3.57 44.93 -7.41
#